data_bc16c0ca12658ea238f72b683b4cb385
#
_entry.id   bc16c0ca12658ea238f72b683b4cb385
#
_cell.length_a   1.000
_cell.length_b   1.000
_cell.length_c   1.000
_cell.angle_alpha   90.00
_cell.angle_beta   90.00
_cell.angle_gamma   90.00
#
_symmetry.space_group_name_H-M   'P 1'
#
loop_
_entity.id
_entity.type
_entity.pdbx_description
1 polymer ?
#
loop_
_entity_poly.entity_id
_entity_poly.type
_entity_poly.pdbx_seq_one_letter_code
_entity_poly.pdbx_strand_id
1 'polypeptide(L)'
;MSSGACIERTLYFAKPGMAAEVLATRKRASATRVAIGLPHGRIVSRAEGSDSVADVEWECRFDNRAARDADLAARAASPEFEAVRKTMGALLAKFERHVLDVAAEPDRPLDLTNWPITPEIVTFDGPRGPLTGFLYLPPGEGPFPAMVVNHGSTVTQESEDICKPSVAATLLGWGIACLYPNRWGYGRSPGLYWRDEVTGEYGTQEYDDQLLTRLDNEAADVVAARRFLATRKEVMADRIGVMGSSFGGTVSLLSAEKDPGFRCMIDFAGAAMNWERAPRLADHMMKAAARLTQPAFFIQAENDFSTGPTRDIAAHLKDRALPTWSHIYPGWGLTKTEGHLFERHGSLIWGPKVQAFLSQYL
;
A
#
# COMPACT_ATOMS: atom_id res chain seq x y z
N MET A 1 13.55 14.68 -28.12
CA MET A 1 14.57 14.44 -27.07
C MET A 1 13.88 13.62 -25.99
N SER A 2 14.42 12.48 -25.57
CA SER A 2 13.82 11.61 -24.55
C SER A 2 13.62 12.38 -23.26
N SER A 3 12.38 12.57 -22.83
CA SER A 3 11.99 13.19 -21.55
C SER A 3 12.09 12.20 -20.37
N GLY A 4 12.61 11.00 -20.61
CA GLY A 4 12.63 9.90 -19.67
C GLY A 4 13.76 9.97 -18.65
N ALA A 5 13.59 9.20 -17.57
CA ALA A 5 14.57 9.04 -16.52
C ALA A 5 15.90 8.49 -17.05
N CYS A 6 17.01 8.91 -16.42
CA CYS A 6 18.34 8.41 -16.74
C CYS A 6 19.15 8.07 -15.48
N ILE A 7 20.12 7.18 -15.65
CA ILE A 7 21.10 6.82 -14.61
C ILE A 7 22.48 7.29 -15.06
N GLU A 8 23.16 8.09 -14.23
CA GLU A 8 24.59 8.31 -14.37
C GLU A 8 25.31 7.22 -13.57
N ARG A 9 26.11 6.40 -14.25
CA ARG A 9 26.98 5.38 -13.66
C ARG A 9 28.43 5.81 -13.86
N THR A 10 29.20 5.77 -12.79
CA THR A 10 30.63 6.10 -12.79
C THR A 10 31.42 4.91 -12.29
N LEU A 11 32.41 4.49 -13.05
CA LEU A 11 33.33 3.40 -12.78
C LEU A 11 34.69 3.96 -12.38
N TYR A 12 35.18 3.55 -11.23
CA TYR A 12 36.44 3.99 -10.66
C TYR A 12 37.43 2.81 -10.63
N PHE A 13 38.54 2.95 -11.34
CA PHE A 13 39.61 1.97 -11.37
C PHE A 13 40.79 2.54 -10.56
N ALA A 14 41.03 1.97 -9.42
CA ALA A 14 42.07 2.41 -8.48
C ALA A 14 43.49 2.14 -9.01
N LYS A 15 44.42 2.97 -8.64
CA LYS A 15 45.83 2.60 -8.72
C LYS A 15 46.11 1.40 -7.80
N PRO A 16 47.18 0.58 -8.04
CA PRO A 16 47.51 -0.56 -7.21
C PRO A 16 47.55 -0.20 -5.72
N GLY A 17 46.76 -0.93 -4.91
CA GLY A 17 46.69 -0.74 -3.47
C GLY A 17 45.75 0.40 -3.01
N MET A 18 45.14 1.20 -3.89
CA MET A 18 44.37 2.39 -3.52
C MET A 18 42.83 2.17 -3.52
N ALA A 19 42.35 0.95 -3.65
CA ALA A 19 40.89 0.68 -3.74
C ALA A 19 40.13 1.12 -2.47
N ALA A 20 40.70 0.93 -1.29
CA ALA A 20 40.10 1.36 -0.04
C ALA A 20 39.97 2.89 0.07
N GLU A 21 41.01 3.62 -0.35
CA GLU A 21 41.01 5.09 -0.37
C GLU A 21 40.10 5.65 -1.42
N VAL A 22 39.92 4.99 -2.58
CA VAL A 22 38.93 5.33 -3.60
C VAL A 22 37.53 5.18 -3.04
N LEU A 23 37.23 4.06 -2.35
CA LEU A 23 35.93 3.85 -1.69
C LEU A 23 35.67 4.91 -0.60
N ALA A 24 36.65 5.17 0.27
CA ALA A 24 36.54 6.20 1.30
C ALA A 24 36.29 7.60 0.69
N THR A 25 37.01 7.94 -0.38
CA THR A 25 36.87 9.22 -1.10
C THR A 25 35.50 9.31 -1.80
N ARG A 26 34.98 8.18 -2.37
CA ARG A 26 33.64 8.16 -2.96
C ARG A 26 32.54 8.37 -1.90
N LYS A 27 32.67 7.78 -0.72
CA LYS A 27 31.77 8.03 0.40
C LYS A 27 31.76 9.52 0.81
N ARG A 28 32.93 10.15 0.93
CA ARG A 28 33.03 11.60 1.19
C ARG A 28 32.36 12.43 0.09
N ALA A 29 32.61 12.10 -1.19
CA ALA A 29 31.97 12.79 -2.29
C ALA A 29 30.43 12.68 -2.26
N SER A 30 29.88 11.54 -1.85
CA SER A 30 28.43 11.40 -1.65
C SER A 30 27.90 12.22 -0.47
N ALA A 31 28.66 12.30 0.64
CA ALA A 31 28.32 13.16 1.77
C ALA A 31 28.34 14.66 1.37
N THR A 32 29.37 15.08 0.60
CA THR A 32 29.44 16.45 0.05
C THR A 32 28.25 16.73 -0.88
N ARG A 33 27.81 15.78 -1.70
CA ARG A 33 26.60 15.91 -2.52
C ARG A 33 25.38 16.25 -1.67
N VAL A 34 25.15 15.48 -0.61
CA VAL A 34 24.01 15.70 0.30
C VAL A 34 24.10 17.08 0.94
N ALA A 35 25.29 17.52 1.37
CA ALA A 35 25.51 18.84 1.98
C ALA A 35 25.16 20.01 1.04
N ILE A 36 25.27 19.83 -0.27
CA ILE A 36 24.88 20.82 -1.28
C ILE A 36 23.51 20.53 -1.92
N GLY A 37 22.67 19.73 -1.27
CA GLY A 37 21.29 19.47 -1.70
C GLY A 37 21.14 18.46 -2.85
N LEU A 38 22.17 17.69 -3.18
CA LEU A 38 22.13 16.70 -4.27
C LEU A 38 21.92 15.28 -3.73
N PRO A 39 21.34 14.38 -4.55
CA PRO A 39 21.15 12.97 -4.18
C PRO A 39 22.47 12.27 -3.82
N HIS A 40 22.46 11.42 -2.78
CA HIS A 40 23.62 10.65 -2.33
C HIS A 40 24.18 9.73 -3.45
N GLY A 41 23.30 9.10 -4.20
CA GLY A 41 23.63 8.02 -5.14
C GLY A 41 23.95 6.70 -4.42
N ARG A 42 24.01 5.61 -5.17
CA ARG A 42 24.38 4.29 -4.69
C ARG A 42 25.88 4.07 -4.94
N ILE A 43 26.60 3.53 -3.95
CA ILE A 43 28.00 3.15 -4.06
C ILE A 43 28.07 1.64 -3.97
N VAL A 44 28.79 1.01 -4.90
CA VAL A 44 29.07 -0.41 -4.94
C VAL A 44 30.60 -0.59 -5.00
N SER A 45 31.13 -1.54 -4.25
CA SER A 45 32.53 -1.93 -4.32
C SER A 45 32.65 -3.36 -4.80
N ARG A 46 33.76 -3.68 -5.47
CA ARG A 46 34.05 -5.03 -5.93
C ARG A 46 34.12 -5.99 -4.74
N ALA A 47 33.39 -7.11 -4.84
CA ALA A 47 33.49 -8.19 -3.87
C ALA A 47 34.78 -8.99 -4.11
N GLU A 48 35.34 -9.59 -3.05
CA GLU A 48 36.47 -10.47 -3.15
C GLU A 48 36.16 -11.67 -4.06
N GLY A 49 37.05 -12.00 -4.97
CA GLY A 49 36.84 -13.07 -5.95
C GLY A 49 35.91 -12.76 -7.10
N SER A 50 35.44 -11.51 -7.23
CA SER A 50 34.52 -11.08 -8.31
C SER A 50 35.33 -10.69 -9.56
N ASP A 51 34.76 -11.03 -10.74
CA ASP A 51 35.25 -10.60 -12.06
C ASP A 51 34.80 -9.17 -12.42
N SER A 52 34.33 -8.39 -11.43
CA SER A 52 33.95 -6.99 -11.65
C SER A 52 35.10 -6.19 -12.24
N VAL A 53 34.79 -5.40 -13.27
CA VAL A 53 35.79 -4.63 -14.02
C VAL A 53 36.32 -3.44 -13.21
N ALA A 54 35.48 -2.77 -12.40
CA ALA A 54 35.83 -1.60 -11.60
C ALA A 54 36.02 -1.96 -10.10
N ASP A 55 36.87 -1.21 -9.40
CA ASP A 55 37.07 -1.36 -7.95
C ASP A 55 35.92 -0.74 -7.16
N VAL A 56 35.41 0.40 -7.59
CA VAL A 56 34.25 1.09 -7.02
C VAL A 56 33.38 1.61 -8.15
N GLU A 57 32.08 1.50 -7.97
CA GLU A 57 31.08 2.10 -8.85
C GLU A 57 30.20 3.06 -8.06
N TRP A 58 29.74 4.09 -8.74
CA TRP A 58 28.70 4.98 -8.21
C TRP A 58 27.64 5.18 -9.25
N GLU A 59 26.38 5.11 -8.84
CA GLU A 59 25.26 5.38 -9.71
C GLU A 59 24.23 6.30 -9.06
N CYS A 60 23.64 7.15 -9.84
CA CYS A 60 22.55 8.04 -9.43
C CYS A 60 21.52 8.13 -10.56
N ARG A 61 20.26 7.99 -10.17
CA ARG A 61 19.14 8.17 -11.06
C ARG A 61 18.68 9.62 -11.03
N PHE A 62 18.23 10.09 -12.18
CA PHE A 62 17.63 11.41 -12.38
C PHE A 62 16.29 11.24 -13.12
N ASP A 63 15.30 12.06 -12.80
CA ASP A 63 13.96 11.97 -13.40
C ASP A 63 13.96 12.34 -14.89
N ASN A 64 14.94 13.11 -15.30
CA ASN A 64 15.21 13.45 -16.70
C ASN A 64 16.64 13.97 -16.86
N ARG A 65 17.03 14.18 -18.11
CA ARG A 65 18.37 14.70 -18.45
C ARG A 65 18.61 16.11 -17.91
N ALA A 66 17.59 16.95 -17.86
CA ALA A 66 17.72 18.31 -17.35
C ALA A 66 18.04 18.32 -15.83
N ALA A 67 17.42 17.44 -15.04
CA ALA A 67 17.73 17.26 -13.63
C ALA A 67 19.19 16.81 -13.42
N ARG A 68 19.68 15.90 -14.27
CA ARG A 68 21.10 15.50 -14.27
C ARG A 68 22.04 16.66 -14.62
N ASP A 69 21.71 17.48 -15.60
CA ASP A 69 22.53 18.61 -16.01
C ASP A 69 22.56 19.69 -14.92
N ALA A 70 21.46 19.91 -14.21
CA ALA A 70 21.43 20.78 -13.02
C ALA A 70 22.32 20.24 -11.89
N ASP A 71 22.34 18.92 -11.66
CA ASP A 71 23.23 18.25 -10.72
C ASP A 71 24.72 18.47 -11.11
N LEU A 72 25.06 18.33 -12.40
CA LEU A 72 26.40 18.60 -12.88
C LEU A 72 26.83 20.05 -12.63
N ALA A 73 25.94 21.01 -12.89
CA ALA A 73 26.20 22.43 -12.66
C ALA A 73 26.43 22.74 -11.17
N ALA A 74 25.58 22.17 -10.29
CA ALA A 74 25.72 22.34 -8.84
C ALA A 74 27.05 21.77 -8.32
N ARG A 75 27.45 20.58 -8.80
CA ARG A 75 28.77 19.99 -8.46
C ARG A 75 29.93 20.85 -8.94
N ALA A 76 29.82 21.44 -10.12
CA ALA A 76 30.88 22.28 -10.68
C ALA A 76 31.02 23.60 -9.94
N ALA A 77 29.93 24.11 -9.34
CA ALA A 77 29.93 25.34 -8.55
C ALA A 77 30.42 25.15 -7.10
N SER A 78 30.57 23.91 -6.59
CA SER A 78 30.98 23.64 -5.21
C SER A 78 32.50 23.47 -5.08
N PRO A 79 33.17 24.38 -4.32
CA PRO A 79 34.58 24.23 -4.00
C PRO A 79 34.90 22.96 -3.21
N GLU A 80 34.00 22.55 -2.30
CA GLU A 80 34.14 21.34 -1.50
C GLU A 80 34.09 20.09 -2.37
N PHE A 81 33.19 20.06 -3.37
CA PHE A 81 33.10 18.95 -4.31
C PHE A 81 34.35 18.91 -5.22
N GLU A 82 34.87 20.08 -5.64
CA GLU A 82 36.11 20.17 -6.41
C GLU A 82 37.31 19.60 -5.65
N ALA A 83 37.44 19.91 -4.35
CA ALA A 83 38.50 19.36 -3.51
C ALA A 83 38.46 17.83 -3.44
N VAL A 84 37.26 17.27 -3.29
CA VAL A 84 37.09 15.80 -3.29
C VAL A 84 37.39 15.21 -4.67
N ARG A 85 36.99 15.88 -5.75
CA ARG A 85 37.27 15.45 -7.13
C ARG A 85 38.78 15.40 -7.41
N LYS A 86 39.52 16.41 -6.95
CA LYS A 86 40.99 16.46 -7.06
C LYS A 86 41.65 15.31 -6.31
N THR A 87 41.20 15.04 -5.07
CA THR A 87 41.69 13.88 -4.29
C THR A 87 41.39 12.57 -5.02
N MET A 88 40.18 12.39 -5.53
CA MET A 88 39.78 11.21 -6.28
C MET A 88 40.68 10.98 -7.50
N GLY A 89 40.95 12.03 -8.28
CA GLY A 89 41.78 11.96 -9.48
C GLY A 89 43.20 11.45 -9.20
N ALA A 90 43.79 11.77 -8.03
CA ALA A 90 45.09 11.31 -7.65
C ALA A 90 45.18 9.78 -7.34
N LEU A 91 44.03 9.18 -6.99
CA LEU A 91 43.92 7.77 -6.58
C LEU A 91 43.62 6.82 -7.76
N LEU A 92 43.17 7.37 -8.90
CA LEU A 92 42.65 6.58 -10.01
C LEU A 92 43.71 6.29 -11.08
N ALA A 93 43.68 5.08 -11.58
CA ALA A 93 44.35 4.69 -12.83
C ALA A 93 43.46 4.99 -14.03
N LYS A 94 42.13 4.81 -13.88
CA LYS A 94 41.13 5.04 -14.92
C LYS A 94 39.81 5.49 -14.32
N PHE A 95 39.03 6.25 -15.09
CA PHE A 95 37.70 6.72 -14.74
C PHE A 95 36.80 6.63 -15.97
N GLU A 96 35.62 6.06 -15.79
CA GLU A 96 34.61 6.02 -16.84
C GLU A 96 33.28 6.57 -16.32
N ARG A 97 32.54 7.26 -17.18
CA ARG A 97 31.19 7.76 -16.87
C ARG A 97 30.24 7.40 -18.00
N HIS A 98 29.14 6.76 -17.64
CA HIS A 98 28.09 6.37 -18.57
C HIS A 98 26.79 7.03 -18.16
N VAL A 99 25.96 7.36 -19.13
CA VAL A 99 24.59 7.84 -18.94
C VAL A 99 23.68 6.89 -19.68
N LEU A 100 22.86 6.18 -18.93
CA LEU A 100 21.96 5.14 -19.41
C LEU A 100 20.54 5.67 -19.37
N ASP A 101 19.77 5.46 -20.42
CA ASP A 101 18.33 5.71 -20.36
C ASP A 101 17.63 4.55 -19.64
N VAL A 102 16.71 4.88 -18.76
CA VAL A 102 15.92 3.88 -18.05
C VAL A 102 14.84 3.38 -19.00
N ALA A 103 14.96 2.12 -19.42
CA ALA A 103 14.02 1.49 -20.34
C ALA A 103 12.76 0.95 -19.62
N ALA A 104 12.90 0.53 -18.36
CA ALA A 104 11.82 0.08 -17.49
C ALA A 104 12.22 0.32 -16.04
N GLU A 105 11.26 0.71 -15.22
CA GLU A 105 11.45 0.83 -13.77
C GLU A 105 10.41 0.00 -13.01
N PRO A 106 10.75 -0.51 -11.83
CA PRO A 106 9.71 -0.99 -10.93
C PRO A 106 8.80 0.19 -10.56
N ASP A 107 7.53 -0.09 -10.35
CA ASP A 107 6.57 0.90 -9.89
C ASP A 107 7.09 1.59 -8.63
N ARG A 108 7.29 2.90 -8.72
CA ARG A 108 7.71 3.72 -7.59
C ARG A 108 6.49 4.37 -6.97
N PRO A 109 6.46 4.48 -5.65
CA PRO A 109 5.47 5.32 -5.01
C PRO A 109 5.53 6.76 -5.55
N LEU A 110 4.36 7.35 -5.78
CA LEU A 110 4.25 8.76 -6.16
C LEU A 110 4.75 9.65 -5.02
N ASP A 111 5.40 10.76 -5.36
CA ASP A 111 5.76 11.78 -4.37
C ASP A 111 4.51 12.58 -4.01
N LEU A 112 4.02 12.39 -2.80
CA LEU A 112 2.85 13.08 -2.25
C LEU A 112 3.21 14.27 -1.35
N THR A 113 4.48 14.69 -1.28
CA THR A 113 4.95 15.74 -0.34
C THR A 113 4.13 17.04 -0.45
N ASN A 114 3.72 17.42 -1.65
CA ASN A 114 2.93 18.62 -1.90
C ASN A 114 1.49 18.30 -2.38
N TRP A 115 1.03 17.06 -2.23
CA TRP A 115 -0.32 16.64 -2.61
C TRP A 115 -1.23 16.61 -1.40
N PRO A 116 -2.40 17.28 -1.42
CA PRO A 116 -3.31 17.25 -0.29
C PRO A 116 -3.96 15.87 -0.15
N ILE A 117 -3.85 15.27 1.04
CA ILE A 117 -4.57 14.03 1.38
C ILE A 117 -5.96 14.42 1.93
N THR A 118 -6.75 15.04 1.08
CA THR A 118 -8.11 15.52 1.39
C THR A 118 -9.10 14.88 0.43
N PRO A 119 -10.15 14.21 0.93
CA PRO A 119 -11.12 13.55 0.06
C PRO A 119 -12.13 14.51 -0.55
N GLU A 120 -12.65 14.13 -1.71
CA GLU A 120 -13.95 14.57 -2.19
C GLU A 120 -15.03 13.84 -1.37
N ILE A 121 -16.00 14.57 -0.81
CA ILE A 121 -17.17 13.96 -0.19
C ILE A 121 -18.16 13.64 -1.30
N VAL A 122 -18.46 12.35 -1.45
CA VAL A 122 -19.35 11.85 -2.51
C VAL A 122 -20.63 11.25 -1.92
N THR A 123 -21.70 11.30 -2.69
CA THR A 123 -22.96 10.61 -2.38
C THR A 123 -23.31 9.67 -3.53
N PHE A 124 -23.78 8.48 -3.21
CA PHE A 124 -24.17 7.46 -4.19
C PHE A 124 -25.33 6.62 -3.67
N ASP A 125 -26.07 6.01 -4.59
CA ASP A 125 -27.23 5.19 -4.25
C ASP A 125 -26.81 3.86 -3.65
N GLY A 126 -27.25 3.59 -2.43
CA GLY A 126 -27.14 2.30 -1.75
C GLY A 126 -28.48 1.54 -1.80
N PRO A 127 -28.49 0.25 -1.41
CA PRO A 127 -29.72 -0.58 -1.45
C PRO A 127 -30.86 -0.08 -0.55
N ARG A 128 -30.53 0.65 0.51
CA ARG A 128 -31.50 1.15 1.51
C ARG A 128 -31.69 2.67 1.44
N GLY A 129 -31.00 3.35 0.55
CA GLY A 129 -31.01 4.81 0.40
C GLY A 129 -29.63 5.37 0.11
N PRO A 130 -29.51 6.70 -0.01
CA PRO A 130 -28.24 7.34 -0.36
C PRO A 130 -27.18 7.09 0.71
N LEU A 131 -25.96 6.77 0.27
CA LEU A 131 -24.79 6.60 1.10
C LEU A 131 -23.77 7.71 0.81
N THR A 132 -22.99 8.06 1.83
CA THR A 132 -21.89 9.03 1.71
C THR A 132 -20.54 8.29 1.73
N GLY A 133 -19.54 8.83 1.08
CA GLY A 133 -18.18 8.31 1.13
C GLY A 133 -17.14 9.40 0.92
N PHE A 134 -15.89 9.03 1.16
CA PHE A 134 -14.72 9.88 0.99
C PHE A 134 -13.87 9.33 -0.14
N LEU A 135 -13.84 10.04 -1.28
CA LEU A 135 -13.09 9.65 -2.48
C LEU A 135 -11.77 10.40 -2.52
N TYR A 136 -10.67 9.68 -2.56
CA TYR A 136 -9.33 10.18 -2.77
C TYR A 136 -8.84 9.82 -4.16
N LEU A 137 -8.24 10.76 -4.86
CA LEU A 137 -7.65 10.57 -6.17
C LEU A 137 -6.15 10.82 -6.13
N PRO A 138 -5.32 9.97 -6.79
CA PRO A 138 -3.90 10.23 -6.93
C PRO A 138 -3.60 11.50 -7.74
N PRO A 139 -2.37 12.04 -7.69
CA PRO A 139 -1.92 13.06 -8.63
C PRO A 139 -2.01 12.57 -10.08
N GLY A 140 -2.46 13.44 -11.00
CA GLY A 140 -2.55 13.16 -12.43
C GLY A 140 -3.99 13.14 -12.95
N GLU A 141 -4.14 12.82 -14.24
CA GLU A 141 -5.44 12.91 -14.94
C GLU A 141 -6.28 11.62 -14.86
N GLY A 142 -5.65 10.49 -14.47
CA GLY A 142 -6.32 9.17 -14.48
C GLY A 142 -6.52 8.62 -15.91
N PRO A 143 -7.40 7.60 -16.12
CA PRO A 143 -8.08 6.87 -15.06
C PRO A 143 -7.14 6.01 -14.22
N PHE A 144 -7.47 5.86 -12.94
CA PHE A 144 -6.68 5.11 -11.96
C PHE A 144 -7.34 3.77 -11.59
N PRO A 145 -6.58 2.72 -11.26
CA PRO A 145 -7.13 1.60 -10.51
C PRO A 145 -7.63 2.11 -9.15
N ALA A 146 -8.58 1.41 -8.53
CA ALA A 146 -9.20 1.89 -7.32
C ALA A 146 -9.44 0.79 -6.27
N MET A 147 -9.47 1.20 -4.99
CA MET A 147 -9.86 0.34 -3.88
C MET A 147 -11.07 0.92 -3.15
N VAL A 148 -12.07 0.07 -2.87
CA VAL A 148 -13.07 0.37 -1.84
C VAL A 148 -12.49 -0.05 -0.50
N VAL A 149 -12.35 0.88 0.45
CA VAL A 149 -11.73 0.65 1.76
C VAL A 149 -12.76 0.73 2.87
N ASN A 150 -13.00 -0.39 3.54
CA ASN A 150 -14.05 -0.52 4.53
C ASN A 150 -13.56 -0.25 5.96
N HIS A 151 -14.31 0.57 6.69
CA HIS A 151 -14.06 0.84 8.11
C HIS A 151 -14.52 -0.32 9.01
N GLY A 152 -13.99 -0.38 10.24
CA GLY A 152 -14.47 -1.28 11.29
C GLY A 152 -15.82 -0.84 11.89
N SER A 153 -16.20 -1.46 13.01
CA SER A 153 -17.49 -1.22 13.66
C SER A 153 -17.57 0.02 14.55
N THR A 154 -16.46 0.73 14.75
CA THR A 154 -16.39 1.85 15.72
C THR A 154 -16.73 3.23 15.15
N VAL A 155 -17.00 3.33 13.86
CA VAL A 155 -17.45 4.58 13.23
C VAL A 155 -18.93 4.75 13.52
N THR A 156 -19.28 5.68 14.41
CA THR A 156 -20.68 5.99 14.73
C THR A 156 -21.17 7.19 13.92
N GLN A 157 -22.48 7.43 13.88
CA GLN A 157 -23.04 8.63 13.25
C GLN A 157 -22.63 9.93 13.96
N GLU A 158 -22.34 9.86 15.24
CA GLU A 158 -21.93 10.99 16.07
C GLU A 158 -20.41 11.23 16.03
N SER A 159 -19.64 10.29 15.43
CA SER A 159 -18.21 10.43 15.28
C SER A 159 -17.89 11.56 14.31
N GLU A 160 -16.82 12.30 14.58
CA GLU A 160 -16.20 13.13 13.56
C GLU A 160 -15.90 12.29 12.31
N ASP A 161 -15.87 12.92 11.16
CA ASP A 161 -15.62 12.25 9.89
C ASP A 161 -14.32 11.43 9.94
N ILE A 162 -14.46 10.11 9.83
CA ILE A 162 -13.33 9.20 9.80
C ILE A 162 -13.11 8.76 8.36
N CYS A 163 -12.08 9.30 7.74
CA CYS A 163 -11.75 9.07 6.33
C CYS A 163 -10.40 8.37 6.10
N LYS A 164 -9.73 7.85 7.15
CA LYS A 164 -8.46 7.10 7.12
C LYS A 164 -7.38 7.68 6.19
N PRO A 165 -6.93 8.90 6.37
CA PRO A 165 -5.99 9.56 5.45
C PRO A 165 -4.64 8.83 5.35
N SER A 166 -4.19 8.11 6.38
CA SER A 166 -2.94 7.32 6.34
C SER A 166 -3.01 6.15 5.37
N VAL A 167 -4.12 5.41 5.37
CA VAL A 167 -4.35 4.30 4.43
C VAL A 167 -4.54 4.85 3.02
N ALA A 168 -5.32 5.94 2.88
CA ALA A 168 -5.50 6.62 1.61
C ALA A 168 -4.15 7.07 1.03
N ALA A 169 -3.29 7.76 1.81
CA ALA A 169 -1.97 8.20 1.35
C ALA A 169 -1.10 7.03 0.86
N THR A 170 -1.18 5.88 1.53
CA THR A 170 -0.45 4.68 1.11
C THR A 170 -0.90 4.21 -0.28
N LEU A 171 -2.22 4.13 -0.52
CA LEU A 171 -2.78 3.74 -1.82
C LEU A 171 -2.50 4.79 -2.90
N LEU A 172 -2.69 6.07 -2.58
CA LEU A 172 -2.38 7.18 -3.50
C LEU A 172 -0.91 7.18 -3.92
N GLY A 173 0.01 6.88 -2.99
CA GLY A 173 1.43 6.74 -3.28
C GLY A 173 1.71 5.64 -4.31
N TRP A 174 0.84 4.65 -4.44
CA TRP A 174 0.92 3.59 -5.45
C TRP A 174 0.10 3.90 -6.72
N GLY A 175 -0.44 5.11 -6.85
CA GLY A 175 -1.26 5.49 -7.99
C GLY A 175 -2.67 4.87 -7.97
N ILE A 176 -3.17 4.46 -6.81
CA ILE A 176 -4.47 3.80 -6.65
C ILE A 176 -5.44 4.77 -5.99
N ALA A 177 -6.58 5.04 -6.63
CA ALA A 177 -7.67 5.80 -6.03
C ALA A 177 -8.32 5.02 -4.87
N CYS A 178 -8.91 5.74 -3.91
CA CYS A 178 -9.46 5.13 -2.72
C CYS A 178 -10.85 5.72 -2.41
N LEU A 179 -11.89 4.89 -2.38
CA LEU A 179 -13.20 5.25 -1.85
C LEU A 179 -13.39 4.62 -0.47
N TYR A 180 -13.65 5.46 0.50
CA TYR A 180 -13.95 5.09 1.88
C TYR A 180 -15.46 5.30 2.14
N PRO A 181 -16.33 4.30 1.88
CA PRO A 181 -17.77 4.46 2.04
C PRO A 181 -18.15 4.45 3.52
N ASN A 182 -19.05 5.34 3.92
CA ASN A 182 -19.80 5.18 5.14
C ASN A 182 -20.99 4.27 4.83
N ARG A 183 -20.96 3.03 5.32
CA ARG A 183 -22.06 2.08 5.15
C ARG A 183 -23.31 2.58 5.91
N TRP A 184 -24.45 2.00 5.66
CA TRP A 184 -25.71 2.37 6.31
C TRP A 184 -25.60 2.40 7.84
N GLY A 185 -25.98 3.54 8.45
CA GLY A 185 -25.91 3.76 9.89
C GLY A 185 -24.51 4.13 10.42
N TYR A 186 -23.58 4.49 9.53
CA TYR A 186 -22.24 4.94 9.92
C TYR A 186 -21.92 6.32 9.35
N GLY A 187 -21.15 7.10 10.10
CA GLY A 187 -20.70 8.43 9.68
C GLY A 187 -21.81 9.31 9.19
N ARG A 188 -21.74 9.78 7.94
CA ARG A 188 -22.74 10.64 7.31
C ARG A 188 -23.88 9.89 6.59
N SER A 189 -23.81 8.57 6.51
CA SER A 189 -24.87 7.78 5.90
C SER A 189 -26.05 7.61 6.85
N PRO A 190 -27.31 7.62 6.35
CA PRO A 190 -28.49 7.45 7.19
C PRO A 190 -28.60 6.02 7.74
N GLY A 191 -29.54 5.80 8.64
CA GLY A 191 -29.86 4.50 9.22
C GLY A 191 -29.45 4.36 10.67
N LEU A 192 -29.78 3.22 11.27
CA LEU A 192 -29.39 2.91 12.62
C LEU A 192 -27.95 2.40 12.70
N TYR A 193 -27.25 2.77 13.77
CA TYR A 193 -25.95 2.19 14.08
C TYR A 193 -26.11 0.69 14.31
N TRP A 194 -25.11 -0.10 13.97
CA TRP A 194 -25.21 -1.56 14.00
C TRP A 194 -25.64 -2.13 15.37
N ARG A 195 -25.23 -1.48 16.49
CA ARG A 195 -25.61 -1.92 17.84
C ARG A 195 -27.05 -1.62 18.19
N ASP A 196 -27.70 -0.71 17.46
CA ASP A 196 -29.10 -0.40 17.61
C ASP A 196 -29.98 -1.30 16.74
N GLU A 197 -29.41 -1.94 15.72
CA GLU A 197 -30.09 -2.97 14.91
C GLU A 197 -29.85 -4.39 15.44
N VAL A 198 -28.67 -4.68 16.02
CA VAL A 198 -28.32 -5.97 16.60
C VAL A 198 -28.58 -5.90 18.12
N THR A 199 -29.82 -6.14 18.50
CA THR A 199 -30.32 -5.98 19.87
C THR A 199 -30.43 -7.28 20.68
N GLY A 200 -30.30 -8.42 20.01
CA GLY A 200 -30.24 -9.73 20.66
C GLY A 200 -29.12 -9.84 21.67
N GLU A 201 -29.29 -10.64 22.70
CA GLU A 201 -28.26 -10.88 23.68
C GLU A 201 -27.08 -11.63 23.05
N TYR A 202 -25.87 -11.15 23.30
CA TYR A 202 -24.64 -11.74 22.76
C TYR A 202 -24.51 -13.23 23.08
N GLY A 203 -24.25 -14.04 22.06
CA GLY A 203 -24.17 -15.49 22.16
C GLY A 203 -25.50 -16.21 21.99
N THR A 204 -26.59 -15.50 21.72
CA THR A 204 -27.88 -16.09 21.36
C THR A 204 -28.01 -16.25 19.83
N GLN A 205 -28.91 -17.14 19.42
CA GLN A 205 -29.23 -17.29 17.99
C GLN A 205 -29.79 -16.00 17.40
N GLU A 206 -30.60 -15.27 18.14
CA GLU A 206 -31.17 -13.99 17.72
C GLU A 206 -30.06 -12.98 17.40
N TYR A 207 -29.07 -12.84 18.29
CA TYR A 207 -27.92 -11.98 18.06
C TYR A 207 -27.18 -12.37 16.77
N ASP A 208 -26.90 -13.65 16.58
CA ASP A 208 -26.20 -14.14 15.41
C ASP A 208 -26.99 -13.87 14.12
N ASP A 209 -28.31 -14.12 14.11
CA ASP A 209 -29.17 -13.90 12.95
C ASP A 209 -29.23 -12.40 12.58
N GLN A 210 -29.35 -11.54 13.56
CA GLN A 210 -29.33 -10.08 13.37
C GLN A 210 -27.96 -9.60 12.86
N LEU A 211 -26.85 -10.08 13.45
CA LEU A 211 -25.51 -9.72 13.07
C LEU A 211 -25.19 -10.15 11.62
N LEU A 212 -25.49 -11.39 11.27
CA LEU A 212 -25.26 -11.90 9.91
C LEU A 212 -26.07 -11.13 8.89
N THR A 213 -27.35 -10.86 9.17
CA THR A 213 -28.22 -10.01 8.33
C THR A 213 -27.62 -8.62 8.15
N ARG A 214 -27.12 -8.01 9.23
CA ARG A 214 -26.49 -6.70 9.20
C ARG A 214 -25.24 -6.69 8.33
N LEU A 215 -24.35 -7.65 8.48
CA LEU A 215 -23.11 -7.76 7.71
C LEU A 215 -23.39 -7.99 6.21
N ASP A 216 -24.39 -8.80 5.89
CA ASP A 216 -24.82 -9.03 4.51
C ASP A 216 -25.41 -7.76 3.85
N ASN A 217 -26.15 -6.96 4.60
CA ASN A 217 -26.65 -5.66 4.16
C ASN A 217 -25.50 -4.66 3.96
N GLU A 218 -24.53 -4.62 4.87
CA GLU A 218 -23.35 -3.78 4.72
C GLU A 218 -22.50 -4.20 3.49
N ALA A 219 -22.40 -5.49 3.22
CA ALA A 219 -21.74 -5.98 2.01
C ALA A 219 -22.44 -5.49 0.72
N ALA A 220 -23.76 -5.40 0.74
CA ALA A 220 -24.52 -4.83 -0.39
C ALA A 220 -24.27 -3.32 -0.57
N ASP A 221 -24.06 -2.57 0.53
CA ASP A 221 -23.65 -1.15 0.48
C ASP A 221 -22.28 -1.01 -0.18
N VAL A 222 -21.32 -1.92 0.11
CA VAL A 222 -19.98 -1.94 -0.49
C VAL A 222 -20.01 -2.29 -1.97
N VAL A 223 -20.89 -3.21 -2.38
CA VAL A 223 -21.14 -3.48 -3.81
C VAL A 223 -21.68 -2.23 -4.53
N ALA A 224 -22.56 -1.47 -3.89
CA ALA A 224 -23.03 -0.19 -4.43
C ALA A 224 -21.88 0.83 -4.57
N ALA A 225 -20.99 0.91 -3.58
CA ALA A 225 -19.80 1.76 -3.64
C ALA A 225 -18.87 1.40 -4.82
N ARG A 226 -18.66 0.10 -5.11
CA ARG A 226 -17.91 -0.34 -6.29
C ARG A 226 -18.60 0.11 -7.59
N ARG A 227 -19.91 -0.08 -7.67
CA ARG A 227 -20.70 0.31 -8.86
C ARG A 227 -20.60 1.82 -9.09
N PHE A 228 -20.67 2.62 -8.02
CA PHE A 228 -20.46 4.06 -8.12
C PHE A 228 -19.05 4.39 -8.64
N LEU A 229 -17.98 3.78 -8.08
CA LEU A 229 -16.62 3.99 -8.58
C LEU A 229 -16.48 3.66 -10.07
N ALA A 230 -17.13 2.60 -10.53
CA ALA A 230 -17.09 2.19 -11.93
C ALA A 230 -17.75 3.21 -12.90
N THR A 231 -18.55 4.17 -12.39
CA THR A 231 -19.12 5.26 -13.18
C THR A 231 -18.22 6.50 -13.26
N ARG A 232 -17.19 6.55 -12.45
CA ARG A 232 -16.29 7.72 -12.38
C ARG A 232 -15.27 7.68 -13.53
N LYS A 233 -15.18 8.77 -14.28
CA LYS A 233 -14.22 8.90 -15.40
C LYS A 233 -12.74 8.81 -14.95
N GLU A 234 -12.48 9.16 -13.70
CA GLU A 234 -11.14 9.10 -13.08
C GLU A 234 -10.73 7.67 -12.68
N VAL A 235 -11.64 6.68 -12.79
CA VAL A 235 -11.43 5.32 -12.31
C VAL A 235 -11.50 4.30 -13.46
N MET A 236 -10.60 3.35 -13.46
CA MET A 236 -10.66 2.18 -14.35
C MET A 236 -11.75 1.23 -13.85
N ALA A 237 -12.90 1.20 -14.52
CA ALA A 237 -14.08 0.46 -14.06
C ALA A 237 -13.86 -1.04 -13.89
N ASP A 238 -12.91 -1.61 -14.60
CA ASP A 238 -12.50 -3.03 -14.56
C ASP A 238 -11.32 -3.31 -13.62
N ARG A 239 -10.80 -2.29 -12.91
CA ARG A 239 -9.67 -2.39 -11.97
C ARG A 239 -10.04 -1.83 -10.60
N ILE A 240 -11.06 -2.42 -9.99
CA ILE A 240 -11.55 -2.02 -8.66
C ILE A 240 -11.43 -3.22 -7.71
N GLY A 241 -10.65 -3.06 -6.65
CA GLY A 241 -10.53 -4.03 -5.56
C GLY A 241 -11.28 -3.59 -4.31
N VAL A 242 -11.31 -4.46 -3.31
CA VAL A 242 -11.92 -4.16 -2.00
C VAL A 242 -10.98 -4.55 -0.87
N MET A 243 -10.92 -3.74 0.17
CA MET A 243 -10.18 -4.03 1.40
C MET A 243 -10.88 -3.47 2.63
N GLY A 244 -10.53 -3.99 3.79
CA GLY A 244 -11.04 -3.43 5.03
C GLY A 244 -10.45 -4.09 6.26
N SER A 245 -10.77 -3.53 7.43
CA SER A 245 -10.25 -3.97 8.71
C SER A 245 -11.38 -4.26 9.70
N SER A 246 -11.23 -5.32 10.51
CA SER A 246 -12.23 -5.73 11.50
C SER A 246 -13.58 -6.03 10.83
N PHE A 247 -14.71 -5.42 11.25
CA PHE A 247 -15.98 -5.51 10.49
C PHE A 247 -15.79 -5.20 9.01
N GLY A 248 -14.93 -4.21 8.68
CA GLY A 248 -14.62 -3.89 7.30
C GLY A 248 -13.94 -5.02 6.55
N GLY A 249 -13.09 -5.81 7.21
CA GLY A 249 -12.49 -7.02 6.64
C GLY A 249 -13.55 -8.08 6.34
N THR A 250 -14.40 -8.38 7.33
CA THR A 250 -15.55 -9.29 7.16
C THR A 250 -16.44 -8.86 5.99
N VAL A 251 -16.82 -7.58 5.96
CA VAL A 251 -17.71 -7.03 4.91
C VAL A 251 -17.01 -7.04 3.54
N SER A 252 -15.68 -6.86 3.49
CA SER A 252 -14.93 -6.94 2.23
C SER A 252 -14.96 -8.36 1.64
N LEU A 253 -14.80 -9.38 2.49
CA LEU A 253 -14.94 -10.78 2.06
C LEU A 253 -16.36 -11.06 1.52
N LEU A 254 -17.40 -10.66 2.27
CA LEU A 254 -18.79 -10.87 1.87
C LEU A 254 -19.16 -10.10 0.61
N SER A 255 -18.60 -8.89 0.41
CA SER A 255 -18.85 -8.09 -0.81
C SER A 255 -18.18 -8.71 -2.03
N ALA A 256 -16.96 -9.21 -1.89
CA ALA A 256 -16.24 -9.86 -2.98
C ALA A 256 -16.96 -11.15 -3.42
N GLU A 257 -17.52 -11.90 -2.46
CA GLU A 257 -18.34 -13.07 -2.76
C GLU A 257 -19.63 -12.71 -3.53
N LYS A 258 -20.27 -11.60 -3.14
CA LYS A 258 -21.53 -11.14 -3.76
C LYS A 258 -21.32 -10.52 -5.15
N ASP A 259 -20.18 -9.93 -5.43
CA ASP A 259 -19.92 -9.20 -6.67
C ASP A 259 -18.58 -9.59 -7.31
N PRO A 260 -18.62 -10.43 -8.37
CA PRO A 260 -17.41 -10.82 -9.11
C PRO A 260 -16.76 -9.65 -9.88
N GLY A 261 -17.35 -8.47 -9.87
CA GLY A 261 -16.76 -7.26 -10.46
C GLY A 261 -15.59 -6.68 -9.65
N PHE A 262 -15.36 -7.12 -8.42
CA PHE A 262 -14.12 -6.83 -7.72
C PHE A 262 -12.96 -7.64 -8.30
N ARG A 263 -11.82 -7.00 -8.54
CA ARG A 263 -10.62 -7.64 -9.10
C ARG A 263 -9.84 -8.46 -8.08
N CYS A 264 -9.83 -7.99 -6.85
CA CYS A 264 -9.17 -8.65 -5.72
C CYS A 264 -9.78 -8.19 -4.40
N MET A 265 -9.50 -8.93 -3.32
CA MET A 265 -9.91 -8.54 -1.98
C MET A 265 -8.77 -8.68 -0.97
N ILE A 266 -8.76 -7.80 0.05
CA ILE A 266 -7.82 -7.84 1.16
C ILE A 266 -8.59 -7.73 2.47
N ASP A 267 -8.40 -8.69 3.34
CA ASP A 267 -8.99 -8.72 4.68
C ASP A 267 -7.91 -8.50 5.75
N PHE A 268 -8.03 -7.42 6.50
CA PHE A 268 -7.25 -7.17 7.70
C PHE A 268 -8.10 -7.50 8.94
N ALA A 269 -7.80 -8.62 9.57
CA ALA A 269 -8.38 -8.98 10.86
C ALA A 269 -9.91 -9.11 10.91
N GLY A 270 -10.54 -9.49 9.80
CA GLY A 270 -11.99 -9.72 9.77
C GLY A 270 -12.41 -10.75 10.81
N ALA A 271 -13.42 -10.41 11.62
CA ALA A 271 -13.95 -11.23 12.72
C ALA A 271 -12.94 -11.63 13.83
N ALA A 272 -11.73 -11.06 13.89
CA ALA A 272 -10.70 -11.43 14.87
C ALA A 272 -11.18 -11.39 16.34
N MET A 273 -12.06 -10.46 16.69
CA MET A 273 -12.59 -10.33 18.05
C MET A 273 -13.62 -11.41 18.40
N ASN A 274 -14.25 -12.04 17.40
CA ASN A 274 -15.42 -12.91 17.60
C ASN A 274 -15.22 -14.32 17.02
N TRP A 275 -14.07 -14.64 16.40
CA TRP A 275 -13.88 -15.88 15.66
C TRP A 275 -14.23 -17.13 16.45
N GLU A 276 -13.70 -17.27 17.66
CA GLU A 276 -13.96 -18.42 18.53
C GLU A 276 -15.28 -18.31 19.31
N ARG A 277 -15.85 -17.10 19.40
CA ARG A 277 -17.04 -16.81 20.21
C ARG A 277 -18.34 -16.80 19.40
N ALA A 278 -18.25 -16.62 18.09
CA ALA A 278 -19.38 -16.57 17.19
C ALA A 278 -19.20 -17.59 16.05
N PRO A 279 -19.36 -18.89 16.32
CA PRO A 279 -19.12 -19.95 15.32
C PRO A 279 -20.01 -19.82 14.08
N ARG A 280 -21.20 -19.24 14.20
CA ARG A 280 -22.07 -18.97 13.05
C ARG A 280 -21.49 -17.88 12.12
N LEU A 281 -20.84 -16.86 12.71
CA LEU A 281 -20.13 -15.85 11.91
C LEU A 281 -18.92 -16.49 11.20
N ALA A 282 -18.14 -17.29 11.91
CA ALA A 282 -17.02 -18.02 11.32
C ALA A 282 -17.47 -18.93 10.17
N ASP A 283 -18.53 -19.72 10.37
CA ASP A 283 -19.11 -20.56 9.33
C ASP A 283 -19.62 -19.75 8.11
N HIS A 284 -20.27 -18.61 8.36
CA HIS A 284 -20.74 -17.71 7.30
C HIS A 284 -19.57 -17.16 6.46
N MET A 285 -18.50 -16.72 7.10
CA MET A 285 -17.30 -16.26 6.42
C MET A 285 -16.58 -17.39 5.66
N MET A 286 -16.48 -18.59 6.23
CA MET A 286 -15.91 -19.75 5.57
C MET A 286 -16.69 -20.13 4.32
N LYS A 287 -18.03 -20.12 4.39
CA LYS A 287 -18.90 -20.37 3.24
C LYS A 287 -18.76 -19.29 2.16
N ALA A 288 -18.65 -18.03 2.54
CA ALA A 288 -18.39 -16.93 1.61
C ALA A 288 -17.00 -17.09 0.94
N ALA A 289 -15.97 -17.38 1.73
CA ALA A 289 -14.62 -17.63 1.22
C ALA A 289 -14.59 -18.78 0.21
N ALA A 290 -15.33 -19.87 0.47
CA ALA A 290 -15.45 -20.99 -0.45
C ALA A 290 -16.06 -20.63 -1.83
N ARG A 291 -16.79 -19.53 -1.93
CA ARG A 291 -17.41 -19.05 -3.16
C ARG A 291 -16.67 -17.90 -3.83
N LEU A 292 -15.56 -17.40 -3.24
CA LEU A 292 -14.73 -16.38 -3.87
C LEU A 292 -14.24 -16.82 -5.24
N THR A 293 -14.24 -15.89 -6.18
CA THR A 293 -13.71 -16.04 -7.53
C THR A 293 -12.52 -15.11 -7.80
N GLN A 294 -12.25 -14.16 -6.92
CA GLN A 294 -11.19 -13.18 -7.04
C GLN A 294 -9.99 -13.56 -6.16
N PRO A 295 -8.76 -13.18 -6.57
CA PRO A 295 -7.59 -13.26 -5.70
C PRO A 295 -7.85 -12.62 -4.33
N ALA A 296 -7.39 -13.27 -3.27
CA ALA A 296 -7.64 -12.86 -1.90
C ALA A 296 -6.36 -12.79 -1.06
N PHE A 297 -6.26 -11.81 -0.18
CA PHE A 297 -5.14 -11.67 0.75
C PHE A 297 -5.65 -11.43 2.17
N PHE A 298 -5.26 -12.29 3.11
CA PHE A 298 -5.62 -12.22 4.53
C PHE A 298 -4.42 -11.82 5.37
N ILE A 299 -4.57 -10.76 6.19
CA ILE A 299 -3.46 -10.12 6.90
C ILE A 299 -3.83 -9.84 8.36
N GLN A 300 -2.95 -10.19 9.28
CA GLN A 300 -3.07 -9.83 10.70
C GLN A 300 -1.70 -9.59 11.35
N ALA A 301 -1.69 -8.94 12.52
CA ALA A 301 -0.59 -9.03 13.47
C ALA A 301 -0.79 -10.21 14.43
N GLU A 302 0.30 -10.83 14.90
CA GLU A 302 0.27 -12.03 15.75
C GLU A 302 -0.43 -11.76 17.09
N ASN A 303 -0.31 -10.55 17.63
CA ASN A 303 -0.92 -10.15 18.90
C ASN A 303 -2.34 -9.59 18.76
N ASP A 304 -3.04 -9.78 17.65
CA ASP A 304 -4.47 -9.50 17.52
C ASP A 304 -5.31 -10.35 18.49
N PHE A 305 -6.60 -10.07 18.62
CA PHE A 305 -7.54 -10.82 19.49
C PHE A 305 -7.55 -12.31 19.16
N SER A 306 -7.61 -12.65 17.88
CA SER A 306 -7.43 -13.99 17.32
C SER A 306 -6.86 -13.91 15.92
N THR A 307 -5.92 -14.78 15.60
CA THR A 307 -5.42 -15.00 14.24
C THR A 307 -6.15 -16.15 13.51
N GLY A 308 -7.17 -16.72 14.18
CA GLY A 308 -8.00 -17.79 13.64
C GLY A 308 -8.55 -17.49 12.27
N PRO A 309 -9.23 -16.34 12.03
CA PRO A 309 -9.83 -16.07 10.72
C PRO A 309 -8.81 -16.13 9.58
N THR A 310 -7.64 -15.52 9.74
CA THR A 310 -6.60 -15.56 8.70
C THR A 310 -6.07 -16.97 8.46
N ARG A 311 -5.82 -17.76 9.52
CA ARG A 311 -5.30 -19.13 9.40
C ARG A 311 -6.32 -20.08 8.78
N ASP A 312 -7.55 -20.07 9.31
CA ASP A 312 -8.57 -21.04 8.95
C ASP A 312 -9.09 -20.81 7.53
N ILE A 313 -9.32 -19.53 7.16
CA ILE A 313 -9.76 -19.20 5.80
C ILE A 313 -8.65 -19.48 4.79
N ALA A 314 -7.40 -19.12 5.07
CA ALA A 314 -6.28 -19.41 4.18
C ALA A 314 -6.06 -20.93 4.02
N ALA A 315 -6.17 -21.69 5.10
CA ALA A 315 -6.09 -23.16 5.05
C ALA A 315 -7.24 -23.76 4.21
N HIS A 316 -8.46 -23.25 4.37
CA HIS A 316 -9.62 -23.70 3.60
C HIS A 316 -9.48 -23.43 2.08
N LEU A 317 -8.81 -22.33 1.73
CA LEU A 317 -8.63 -21.93 0.32
C LEU A 317 -7.37 -22.54 -0.32
N LYS A 318 -6.51 -23.21 0.45
CA LYS A 318 -5.18 -23.68 0.03
C LYS A 318 -5.21 -24.57 -1.23
N ASP A 319 -6.19 -25.44 -1.32
CA ASP A 319 -6.29 -26.42 -2.40
C ASP A 319 -7.16 -25.95 -3.58
N ARG A 320 -7.61 -24.70 -3.53
CA ARG A 320 -8.34 -24.08 -4.63
C ARG A 320 -7.37 -23.46 -5.65
N ALA A 321 -7.78 -23.48 -6.92
CA ALA A 321 -7.04 -22.79 -7.99
C ALA A 321 -7.12 -21.25 -7.89
N LEU A 322 -7.64 -20.71 -6.79
CA LEU A 322 -7.76 -19.30 -6.54
C LEU A 322 -6.46 -18.77 -5.90
N PRO A 323 -5.82 -17.72 -6.46
CA PRO A 323 -4.66 -17.10 -5.85
C PRO A 323 -5.02 -16.57 -4.45
N THR A 324 -4.50 -17.23 -3.42
CA THR A 324 -4.74 -16.86 -2.02
C THR A 324 -3.42 -16.58 -1.32
N TRP A 325 -3.29 -15.36 -0.80
CA TRP A 325 -2.16 -14.97 0.02
C TRP A 325 -2.61 -14.88 1.47
N SER A 326 -1.73 -15.21 2.39
CA SER A 326 -1.94 -14.98 3.82
C SER A 326 -0.64 -14.60 4.50
N HIS A 327 -0.70 -13.67 5.45
CA HIS A 327 0.47 -13.31 6.22
C HIS A 327 0.09 -12.81 7.62
N ILE A 328 0.64 -13.49 8.63
CA ILE A 328 0.58 -13.03 10.01
C ILE A 328 1.93 -12.41 10.32
N TYR A 329 1.92 -11.09 10.54
CA TYR A 329 3.10 -10.33 10.91
C TYR A 329 3.43 -10.52 12.39
N PRO A 330 4.70 -10.34 12.79
CA PRO A 330 5.05 -10.27 14.21
C PRO A 330 4.19 -9.27 14.96
N GLY A 331 4.12 -9.39 16.28
CA GLY A 331 3.29 -8.53 17.11
C GLY A 331 3.51 -7.04 16.83
N TRP A 332 2.41 -6.29 16.75
CA TRP A 332 2.37 -4.85 16.57
C TRP A 332 1.96 -4.16 17.88
N GLY A 333 2.89 -3.48 18.53
CA GLY A 333 2.69 -2.93 19.88
C GLY A 333 2.66 -4.01 20.96
N LEU A 334 2.08 -3.69 22.12
CA LEU A 334 2.03 -4.57 23.29
C LEU A 334 0.66 -5.21 23.51
N THR A 335 -0.39 -4.56 23.05
CA THR A 335 -1.77 -4.94 23.35
C THR A 335 -2.46 -5.59 22.14
N LYS A 336 -3.50 -6.37 22.44
CA LYS A 336 -4.37 -6.92 21.38
C LYS A 336 -5.04 -5.82 20.55
N THR A 337 -5.39 -4.70 21.17
CA THR A 337 -5.99 -3.55 20.49
C THR A 337 -5.01 -2.93 19.49
N GLU A 338 -3.74 -2.75 19.86
CA GLU A 338 -2.72 -2.27 18.93
C GLU A 338 -2.52 -3.25 17.78
N GLY A 339 -2.41 -4.55 18.06
CA GLY A 339 -2.35 -5.59 17.03
C GLY A 339 -3.55 -5.56 16.08
N HIS A 340 -4.75 -5.33 16.62
CA HIS A 340 -5.99 -5.20 15.83
C HIS A 340 -6.02 -3.94 14.93
N LEU A 341 -5.34 -2.86 15.34
CA LEU A 341 -5.22 -1.62 14.58
C LEU A 341 -4.03 -1.62 13.60
N PHE A 342 -3.42 -2.77 13.33
CA PHE A 342 -2.26 -2.91 12.46
C PHE A 342 -2.50 -2.35 11.04
N GLU A 343 -3.68 -2.56 10.45
CA GLU A 343 -4.03 -1.97 9.14
C GLU A 343 -3.86 -0.45 9.17
N ARG A 344 -4.34 0.21 10.22
CA ARG A 344 -4.39 1.67 10.32
C ARG A 344 -3.01 2.30 10.51
N HIS A 345 -2.12 1.64 11.23
CA HIS A 345 -0.86 2.24 11.70
C HIS A 345 0.40 1.55 11.17
N GLY A 346 0.28 0.37 10.56
CA GLY A 346 1.39 -0.47 10.14
C GLY A 346 1.73 -0.42 8.64
N SER A 347 1.31 0.62 7.91
CA SER A 347 1.45 0.67 6.44
C SER A 347 2.90 0.53 5.95
N LEU A 348 3.88 1.01 6.70
CA LEU A 348 5.30 0.81 6.38
C LEU A 348 5.73 -0.66 6.46
N ILE A 349 5.01 -1.49 7.21
CA ILE A 349 5.31 -2.91 7.42
C ILE A 349 4.53 -3.79 6.46
N TRP A 350 3.20 -3.63 6.40
CA TRP A 350 2.37 -4.44 5.53
C TRP A 350 2.39 -3.98 4.05
N GLY A 351 2.71 -2.70 3.84
CA GLY A 351 2.65 -2.04 2.53
C GLY A 351 3.37 -2.76 1.41
N PRO A 352 4.64 -3.19 1.55
CA PRO A 352 5.38 -3.87 0.48
C PRO A 352 4.67 -5.15 -0.02
N LYS A 353 4.07 -5.95 0.87
CA LYS A 353 3.35 -7.17 0.46
C LYS A 353 2.00 -6.85 -0.17
N VAL A 354 1.29 -5.86 0.35
CA VAL A 354 0.02 -5.40 -0.23
C VAL A 354 0.25 -4.79 -1.61
N GLN A 355 1.28 -3.96 -1.77
CA GLN A 355 1.65 -3.40 -3.08
C GLN A 355 1.96 -4.51 -4.10
N ALA A 356 2.76 -5.50 -3.71
CA ALA A 356 3.08 -6.63 -4.58
C ALA A 356 1.83 -7.43 -4.99
N PHE A 357 0.88 -7.64 -4.06
CA PHE A 357 -0.39 -8.29 -4.35
C PHE A 357 -1.24 -7.44 -5.31
N LEU A 358 -1.40 -6.15 -5.04
CA LEU A 358 -2.19 -5.24 -5.88
C LEU A 358 -1.57 -5.07 -7.28
N SER A 359 -0.24 -4.97 -7.41
CA SER A 359 0.44 -4.89 -8.71
C SER A 359 0.20 -6.14 -9.58
N GLN A 360 -0.09 -7.28 -8.95
CA GLN A 360 -0.35 -8.53 -9.67
C GLN A 360 -1.82 -8.71 -10.04
N TYR A 361 -2.76 -8.23 -9.21
CA TYR A 361 -4.16 -8.61 -9.32
C TYR A 361 -5.15 -7.44 -9.48
N LEU A 362 -4.75 -6.24 -9.17
CA LEU A 362 -5.54 -5.03 -9.37
C LEU A 362 -5.18 -4.39 -10.72
#